data_f6bdc589e49320fe60ba46beeffed071
#
_entry.id   f6bdc589e49320fe60ba46beeffed071
#
_cell.length_a   1.000
_cell.length_b   1.000
_cell.length_c   1.000
_cell.angle_alpha   90.00
_cell.angle_beta   90.00
_cell.angle_gamma   90.00
#
_symmetry.space_group_name_H-M   'P 1'
#
loop_
_entity.id
_entity.type
_entity.pdbx_description
1 polymer ?
#
loop_
_entity_poly.entity_id
_entity_poly.type
_entity_poly.pdbx_seq_one_letter_code
_entity_poly.pdbx_strand_id
1 'polypeptide(L)' 'MVVMLVIVMVLVVMVMMLVVVKLVIVMVMVLVVVMLVMVLVVMLVMVVMVMVVMMLVMMVVLVVWW' A
#
# COMPACT_ATOMS: atom_id res chain seq x y z
N MET A 1 -36.65 -19.18 28.12
CA MET A 1 -35.48 -19.92 27.58
C MET A 1 -35.23 -19.62 26.11
N VAL A 2 -36.26 -19.67 25.26
CA VAL A 2 -36.13 -19.40 23.83
C VAL A 2 -35.69 -17.95 23.58
N VAL A 3 -36.21 -16.99 24.35
CA VAL A 3 -35.85 -15.57 24.22
C VAL A 3 -34.39 -15.33 24.56
N MET A 4 -33.84 -15.99 25.55
CA MET A 4 -32.42 -15.90 25.92
C MET A 4 -31.51 -16.46 24.83
N LEU A 5 -31.91 -17.57 24.21
CA LEU A 5 -31.16 -18.18 23.11
C LEU A 5 -31.11 -17.26 21.89
N VAL A 6 -32.23 -16.60 21.57
CA VAL A 6 -32.31 -15.63 20.46
C VAL A 6 -31.42 -14.41 20.74
N ILE A 7 -31.43 -13.90 21.97
CA ILE A 7 -30.56 -12.75 22.35
C ILE A 7 -29.10 -13.12 22.25
N VAL A 8 -28.69 -14.29 22.71
CA VAL A 8 -27.28 -14.77 22.60
C VAL A 8 -26.87 -14.97 21.16
N MET A 9 -27.77 -15.52 20.32
CA MET A 9 -27.49 -15.66 18.88
C MET A 9 -27.31 -14.31 18.17
N VAL A 10 -28.16 -13.36 18.45
CA VAL A 10 -28.08 -12.01 17.88
C VAL A 10 -26.77 -11.34 18.33
N LEU A 11 -26.39 -11.49 19.59
CA LEU A 11 -25.14 -10.94 20.12
C LEU A 11 -23.91 -11.56 19.44
N VAL A 12 -23.89 -12.87 19.26
CA VAL A 12 -22.81 -13.58 18.59
C VAL A 12 -22.69 -13.15 17.14
N VAL A 13 -23.81 -13.01 16.44
CA VAL A 13 -23.83 -12.54 15.03
C VAL A 13 -23.34 -11.10 14.94
N MET A 14 -23.70 -10.22 15.87
CA MET A 14 -23.21 -8.83 15.90
C MET A 14 -21.72 -8.76 16.14
N VAL A 15 -21.18 -9.54 17.07
CA VAL A 15 -19.75 -9.60 17.35
C VAL A 15 -18.98 -10.16 16.16
N MET A 16 -19.50 -11.18 15.50
CA MET A 16 -18.88 -11.74 14.29
C MET A 16 -18.88 -10.72 13.13
N MET A 17 -19.96 -9.97 12.94
CA MET A 17 -19.99 -8.90 11.92
C MET A 17 -18.96 -7.80 12.21
N LEU A 18 -18.80 -7.42 13.46
CA LEU A 18 -17.78 -6.42 13.86
C LEU A 18 -16.37 -6.89 13.56
N VAL A 19 -16.06 -8.16 13.82
CA VAL A 19 -14.74 -8.75 13.53
C VAL A 19 -14.48 -8.80 12.03
N VAL A 20 -15.47 -9.19 11.23
CA VAL A 20 -15.34 -9.24 9.76
C VAL A 20 -15.13 -7.84 9.18
N VAL A 21 -15.85 -6.84 9.66
CA VAL A 21 -15.70 -5.45 9.22
C VAL A 21 -14.30 -4.92 9.58
N LYS A 22 -13.79 -5.21 10.76
CA LYS A 22 -12.42 -4.85 11.17
C LYS A 22 -11.38 -5.51 10.28
N LEU A 23 -11.55 -6.78 9.94
CA LEU A 23 -10.65 -7.52 9.08
C LEU A 23 -10.59 -6.91 7.67
N VAL A 24 -11.75 -6.53 7.12
CA VAL A 24 -11.84 -5.87 5.81
C VAL A 24 -11.15 -4.50 5.83
N ILE A 25 -11.34 -3.72 6.89
CA ILE A 25 -10.69 -2.40 7.03
C ILE A 25 -9.17 -2.56 7.11
N VAL A 26 -8.67 -3.53 7.86
CA VAL A 26 -7.23 -3.79 7.97
C VAL A 26 -6.64 -4.25 6.63
N MET A 27 -7.36 -5.10 5.90
CA MET A 27 -6.93 -5.53 4.56
C MET A 27 -6.86 -4.35 3.58
N VAL A 28 -7.86 -3.48 3.58
CA VAL A 28 -7.87 -2.29 2.71
C VAL A 28 -6.74 -1.34 3.08
N MET A 29 -6.46 -1.14 4.37
CA MET A 29 -5.34 -0.31 4.83
C MET A 29 -3.99 -0.87 4.39
N VAL A 30 -3.78 -2.18 4.53
CA VAL A 30 -2.55 -2.84 4.08
C VAL A 30 -2.38 -2.70 2.57
N LEU A 31 -3.45 -2.83 1.80
CA LEU A 31 -3.43 -2.67 0.35
C LEU A 31 -3.05 -1.24 -0.05
N VAL A 32 -3.60 -0.23 0.62
CA VAL A 32 -3.29 1.18 0.37
C VAL A 32 -1.83 1.47 0.71
N VAL A 33 -1.31 0.94 1.81
CA VAL A 33 0.09 1.13 2.22
C VAL A 33 1.04 0.46 1.21
N VAL A 34 0.72 -0.73 0.74
CA VAL A 34 1.52 -1.43 -0.28
C VAL A 34 1.52 -0.66 -1.60
N MET A 35 0.39 -0.11 -2.02
CA MET A 35 0.32 0.74 -3.22
C MET A 35 1.16 2.01 -3.07
N LEU A 36 1.11 2.66 -1.91
CA LEU A 36 1.90 3.85 -1.62
C LEU A 36 3.40 3.55 -1.67
N VAL A 37 3.83 2.44 -1.09
CA VAL A 37 5.24 2.00 -1.12
C VAL A 37 5.68 1.68 -2.54
N MET A 38 4.84 1.04 -3.35
CA MET A 38 5.15 0.77 -4.76
C MET A 38 5.33 2.04 -5.57
N VAL A 39 4.44 3.02 -5.40
CA VAL A 39 4.56 4.32 -6.08
C VAL A 39 5.83 5.04 -5.65
N LEU A 40 6.21 4.97 -4.38
CA LEU A 40 7.43 5.57 -3.85
C LEU A 40 8.68 4.93 -4.46
N VAL A 41 8.71 3.60 -4.56
CA VAL A 41 9.83 2.86 -5.16
C VAL A 41 9.96 3.18 -6.65
N VAL A 42 8.85 3.26 -7.39
CA VAL A 42 8.86 3.64 -8.81
C VAL A 42 9.36 5.06 -9.00
N MET A 43 8.96 6.01 -8.14
CA MET A 43 9.47 7.39 -8.18
C MET A 43 10.98 7.44 -7.91
N LEU A 44 11.45 6.66 -6.95
CA LEU A 44 12.88 6.60 -6.60
C LEU A 44 13.71 6.03 -7.76
N VAL A 45 13.23 4.98 -8.41
CA VAL A 45 13.88 4.40 -9.59
C VAL A 45 13.90 5.39 -10.75
N MET A 46 12.84 6.15 -10.97
CA MET A 46 12.80 7.18 -12.02
C MET A 46 13.82 8.30 -11.74
N VAL A 47 13.91 8.77 -10.51
CA VAL A 47 14.87 9.82 -10.13
C VAL A 47 16.30 9.32 -10.30
N VAL A 48 16.59 8.07 -9.92
CA VAL A 48 17.92 7.47 -10.11
C VAL A 48 18.25 7.32 -11.59
N MET A 49 17.30 6.93 -12.43
CA MET A 49 17.50 6.83 -13.88
C MET A 49 17.79 8.19 -14.51
N VAL A 50 17.06 9.23 -14.12
CA VAL A 50 17.29 10.60 -14.62
C VAL A 50 18.69 11.07 -14.20
N MET A 51 19.11 10.79 -12.99
CA MET A 51 20.47 11.14 -12.53
C MET A 51 21.56 10.43 -13.32
N VAL A 52 21.40 9.14 -13.60
CA VAL A 52 22.36 8.35 -14.40
C VAL A 52 22.41 8.87 -15.83
N VAL A 53 21.27 9.20 -16.44
CA VAL A 53 21.23 9.78 -17.79
C VAL A 53 21.89 11.16 -17.82
N MET A 54 21.69 11.99 -16.83
CA MET A 54 22.37 13.29 -16.72
C MET A 54 23.89 13.16 -16.58
N MET A 55 24.36 12.20 -15.78
CA MET A 55 25.79 11.92 -15.65
C MET A 55 26.40 11.46 -16.98
N LEU A 56 25.69 10.61 -17.72
CA LEU A 56 26.13 10.11 -19.01
C LEU A 56 26.21 11.25 -20.04
N VAL A 57 25.22 12.13 -20.08
CA VAL A 57 25.19 13.30 -20.97
C VAL A 57 26.34 14.25 -20.63
N MET A 58 26.63 14.48 -19.36
CA MET A 58 27.76 15.30 -18.95
C MET A 58 29.10 14.70 -19.37
N MET A 59 29.27 13.38 -19.24
CA MET A 59 30.48 12.70 -19.69
C MET A 59 30.69 12.82 -21.20
N VAL A 60 29.62 12.62 -21.98
CA VAL A 60 29.67 12.74 -23.45
C VAL A 60 30.01 14.17 -23.87
N VAL A 61 29.42 15.17 -23.22
CA VAL A 61 29.74 16.59 -23.49
C VAL A 61 31.17 16.91 -23.15
N LEU A 62 31.72 16.37 -22.06
CA LEU A 62 33.10 16.57 -21.66
C LEU A 62 34.08 15.93 -22.66
N VAL A 63 33.81 14.73 -23.13
CA VAL A 63 34.64 14.01 -24.10
C VAL A 63 34.60 14.70 -25.47
N VAL A 64 33.41 15.19 -25.91
CA VAL A 64 33.28 15.91 -27.18
C VAL A 64 33.88 17.31 -27.11
N TRP A 65 33.85 17.95 -25.94
CA TRP A 65 34.48 19.27 -25.76
C TRP A 65 35.99 19.24 -25.69
N TRP A 66 36.52 18.13 -25.21
CA TRP A 66 37.96 17.91 -25.17
C TRP A 66 38.47 17.34 -26.49
#